data_773ae3fca727d3cc4fb4f83918ef7944
#
_entry.id   773ae3fca727d3cc4fb4f83918ef7944
#
_cell.length_a   1.000
_cell.length_b   1.000
_cell.length_c   1.000
_cell.angle_alpha   90.00
_cell.angle_beta   90.00
_cell.angle_gamma   90.00
#
_symmetry.space_group_name_H-M   'P 1'
#
loop_
_entity.id
_entity.type
_entity.pdbx_description
1 polymer ?
#
loop_
_entity_poly.entity_id
_entity_poly.type
_entity_poly.pdbx_seq_one_letter_code
_entity_poly.pdbx_strand_id
1 'polypeptide(L)'
;MKFWTRGSAFFFVSLLQTVGDTPVAADDVLFTIARVQYEGGGDWYSDPSSLPNLLSFIGTHTQIRIASEEVRVRISDEELFSYPYLYLTGHGNVIFTPKEVIRLRQHLENGGFLHADDNYGMDKSFRREMSKVFPSKDFVELPPNHGIFRNHFNLSAGLPKIHEHSGQRPQALALFEDERIVVIYTFESDLGDGWENAEVHNNPDEKRKLALQMGTNIVVWALTH
;
A
#
# COMPACT_ATOMS: atom_id res chain seq x y z
N MET A 1 51.06 77.35 2.34
CA MET A 1 51.05 76.30 1.32
C MET A 1 50.16 75.23 1.82
N LYS A 2 48.94 75.05 1.27
CA LYS A 2 47.97 74.00 1.65
C LYS A 2 47.90 73.04 0.52
N PHE A 3 48.29 71.76 0.76
CA PHE A 3 48.13 70.66 -0.20
C PHE A 3 46.81 69.98 0.09
N TRP A 4 45.94 69.93 -0.91
CA TRP A 4 44.70 69.19 -0.93
C TRP A 4 44.97 67.83 -1.55
N THR A 5 44.74 66.71 -0.81
CA THR A 5 44.71 65.38 -1.33
C THR A 5 43.29 65.01 -1.63
N ARG A 6 43.00 64.72 -2.90
CA ARG A 6 41.71 64.16 -3.36
C ARG A 6 41.69 62.62 -3.07
N GLY A 7 40.78 62.21 -2.20
CA GLY A 7 40.48 60.77 -2.01
C GLY A 7 39.50 60.30 -3.05
N SER A 8 39.90 59.34 -3.86
CA SER A 8 38.96 58.65 -4.78
C SER A 8 38.22 57.57 -4.02
N ALA A 9 36.89 57.70 -3.92
CA ALA A 9 36.02 56.66 -3.39
C ALA A 9 35.73 55.62 -4.49
N PHE A 10 36.19 54.40 -4.29
CA PHE A 10 35.78 53.26 -5.10
C PHE A 10 34.46 52.72 -4.60
N PHE A 11 33.39 52.85 -5.39
CA PHE A 11 32.12 52.17 -5.17
C PHE A 11 32.25 50.71 -5.65
N PHE A 12 32.26 49.78 -4.72
CA PHE A 12 32.05 48.35 -5.04
C PHE A 12 30.55 48.14 -5.22
N VAL A 13 30.10 47.93 -6.45
CA VAL A 13 28.77 47.42 -6.75
C VAL A 13 28.85 45.88 -6.62
N SER A 14 28.35 45.37 -5.50
CA SER A 14 28.17 43.93 -5.36
C SER A 14 26.93 43.49 -6.14
N LEU A 15 27.14 42.80 -7.25
CA LEU A 15 26.09 42.12 -8.01
C LEU A 15 25.61 40.90 -7.18
N LEU A 16 24.53 41.04 -6.46
CA LEU A 16 23.80 39.87 -5.90
C LEU A 16 23.19 39.10 -7.10
N GLN A 17 23.81 38.02 -7.49
CA GLN A 17 23.15 37.01 -8.32
C GLN A 17 22.11 36.31 -7.45
N THR A 18 20.83 36.60 -7.65
CA THR A 18 19.74 35.79 -7.18
C THR A 18 19.78 34.49 -7.98
N VAL A 19 20.29 33.42 -7.38
CA VAL A 19 20.08 32.07 -7.86
C VAL A 19 18.58 31.84 -7.75
N GLY A 20 17.87 31.93 -8.87
CA GLY A 20 16.47 31.58 -8.94
C GLY A 20 16.38 30.06 -8.69
N ASP A 21 15.83 29.68 -7.54
CA ASP A 21 15.33 28.32 -7.35
C ASP A 21 14.24 28.11 -8.40
N THR A 22 14.60 27.50 -9.52
CA THR A 22 13.60 26.87 -10.38
C THR A 22 12.94 25.81 -9.52
N PRO A 23 11.61 25.85 -9.31
CA PRO A 23 10.94 24.75 -8.64
C PRO A 23 11.26 23.51 -9.47
N VAL A 24 11.95 22.56 -8.87
CA VAL A 24 12.05 21.19 -9.41
C VAL A 24 10.60 20.77 -9.58
N ALA A 25 10.18 20.59 -10.83
CA ALA A 25 8.87 20.00 -11.11
C ALA A 25 8.84 18.74 -10.26
N ALA A 26 7.87 18.64 -9.36
CA ALA A 26 7.66 17.40 -8.62
C ALA A 26 7.55 16.32 -9.68
N ASP A 27 8.57 15.47 -9.79
CA ASP A 27 8.55 14.35 -10.71
C ASP A 27 7.19 13.70 -10.55
N ASP A 28 6.55 13.43 -11.66
CA ASP A 28 5.19 12.90 -11.74
C ASP A 28 5.14 11.50 -11.13
N VAL A 29 5.28 11.42 -9.78
CA VAL A 29 5.29 10.17 -9.04
C VAL A 29 3.91 9.54 -9.19
N LEU A 30 3.87 8.43 -9.92
CA LEU A 30 2.69 7.62 -10.07
C LEU A 30 2.58 6.67 -8.88
N PHE A 31 1.40 6.57 -8.30
CA PHE A 31 1.13 5.55 -7.30
C PHE A 31 1.15 4.17 -7.96
N THR A 32 1.82 3.22 -7.33
CA THR A 32 1.75 1.80 -7.68
C THR A 32 1.61 0.95 -6.42
N ILE A 33 1.22 -0.30 -6.61
CA ILE A 33 1.13 -1.31 -5.55
C ILE A 33 2.39 -2.18 -5.63
N ALA A 34 3.07 -2.37 -4.51
CA ALA A 34 4.22 -3.26 -4.43
C ALA A 34 3.81 -4.64 -3.92
N ARG A 35 3.81 -5.64 -4.81
CA ARG A 35 3.58 -7.04 -4.46
C ARG A 35 4.78 -7.60 -3.72
N VAL A 36 4.57 -8.12 -2.52
CA VAL A 36 5.62 -8.69 -1.67
C VAL A 36 6.00 -10.10 -2.14
N GLN A 37 7.26 -10.27 -2.50
CA GLN A 37 7.88 -11.59 -2.72
C GLN A 37 8.38 -12.12 -1.38
N TYR A 38 7.71 -13.14 -0.85
CA TYR A 38 8.07 -13.77 0.41
C TYR A 38 8.58 -15.19 0.21
N GLU A 39 9.27 -15.72 1.21
CA GLU A 39 9.76 -17.10 1.23
C GLU A 39 8.76 -17.99 2.00
N GLY A 40 8.98 -19.32 1.92
CA GLY A 40 8.18 -20.29 2.65
C GLY A 40 7.41 -21.26 1.76
N GLY A 41 7.44 -21.07 0.44
CA GLY A 41 6.82 -21.94 -0.54
C GLY A 41 5.37 -21.61 -0.88
N GLY A 42 4.83 -20.50 -0.36
CA GLY A 42 3.57 -19.94 -0.86
C GLY A 42 3.76 -19.24 -2.21
N ASP A 43 2.69 -19.18 -2.98
CA ASP A 43 2.68 -18.64 -4.34
C ASP A 43 2.34 -17.14 -4.38
N TRP A 44 3.21 -16.32 -3.79
CA TRP A 44 3.08 -14.85 -3.76
C TRP A 44 2.76 -14.21 -5.13
N TYR A 45 2.98 -14.94 -6.20
CA TYR A 45 2.76 -14.55 -7.60
C TYR A 45 1.39 -14.96 -8.14
N SER A 46 0.50 -15.52 -7.32
CA SER A 46 -0.88 -15.83 -7.70
C SER A 46 -1.62 -14.57 -8.17
N ASP A 47 -2.69 -14.77 -8.91
CA ASP A 47 -3.57 -13.71 -9.42
C ASP A 47 -2.83 -12.64 -10.23
N PRO A 48 -2.18 -13.01 -11.34
CA PRO A 48 -1.27 -12.12 -12.05
C PRO A 48 -1.95 -10.91 -12.71
N SER A 49 -3.24 -10.97 -13.04
CA SER A 49 -3.97 -9.83 -13.61
C SER A 49 -4.67 -8.95 -12.55
N SER A 50 -4.68 -9.40 -11.29
CA SER A 50 -5.44 -8.75 -10.21
C SER A 50 -5.01 -7.31 -9.95
N LEU A 51 -3.73 -7.07 -9.71
CA LEU A 51 -3.25 -5.72 -9.39
C LEU A 51 -3.26 -4.75 -10.57
N PRO A 52 -2.90 -5.14 -11.81
CA PRO A 52 -3.11 -4.29 -12.98
C PRO A 52 -4.58 -3.87 -13.17
N ASN A 53 -5.53 -4.80 -12.99
CA ASN A 53 -6.95 -4.50 -13.07
C ASN A 53 -7.40 -3.56 -11.92
N LEU A 54 -6.95 -3.79 -10.68
CA LEU A 54 -7.24 -2.89 -9.57
C LEU A 54 -6.68 -1.49 -9.81
N LEU A 55 -5.42 -1.37 -10.23
CA LEU A 55 -4.80 -0.09 -10.57
C LEU A 55 -5.59 0.63 -11.65
N SER A 56 -5.94 -0.05 -12.74
CA SER A 56 -6.78 0.51 -13.82
C SER A 56 -8.13 1.00 -13.30
N PHE A 57 -8.77 0.25 -12.41
CA PHE A 57 -10.05 0.63 -11.80
C PHE A 57 -9.89 1.87 -10.91
N ILE A 58 -8.86 1.94 -10.06
CA ILE A 58 -8.54 3.11 -9.23
C ILE A 58 -8.35 4.35 -10.10
N GLY A 59 -7.56 4.26 -11.17
CA GLY A 59 -7.29 5.38 -12.06
C GLY A 59 -8.52 5.92 -12.78
N THR A 60 -9.52 5.06 -13.06
CA THR A 60 -10.78 5.48 -13.69
C THR A 60 -11.81 6.02 -12.71
N HIS A 61 -11.71 5.69 -11.42
CA HIS A 61 -12.74 6.04 -10.42
C HIS A 61 -12.25 7.02 -9.35
N THR A 62 -10.98 7.40 -9.39
CA THR A 62 -10.39 8.36 -8.45
C THR A 62 -9.56 9.41 -9.20
N GLN A 63 -9.00 10.37 -8.47
CA GLN A 63 -8.02 11.31 -9.02
C GLN A 63 -6.57 10.88 -8.73
N ILE A 64 -6.35 9.68 -8.21
CA ILE A 64 -5.02 9.14 -7.93
C ILE A 64 -4.34 8.84 -9.28
N ARG A 65 -3.17 9.44 -9.50
CA ARG A 65 -2.35 9.15 -10.67
C ARG A 65 -1.62 7.84 -10.45
N ILE A 66 -1.93 6.85 -11.27
CA ILE A 66 -1.47 5.47 -11.08
C ILE A 66 -0.52 5.02 -12.19
N ALA A 67 0.39 4.11 -11.85
CA ALA A 67 1.14 3.31 -12.81
C ALA A 67 0.25 2.24 -13.46
N SER A 68 0.58 1.81 -14.65
CA SER A 68 -0.16 0.75 -15.36
C SER A 68 0.05 -0.64 -14.78
N GLU A 69 1.15 -0.85 -14.04
CA GLU A 69 1.60 -2.14 -13.56
C GLU A 69 1.98 -2.09 -12.09
N GLU A 70 1.90 -3.24 -11.42
CA GLU A 70 2.47 -3.46 -10.11
C GLU A 70 4.00 -3.45 -10.16
N VAL A 71 4.63 -3.24 -9.01
CA VAL A 71 6.05 -3.58 -8.82
C VAL A 71 6.15 -4.81 -7.91
N ARG A 72 7.27 -5.52 -8.01
CA ARG A 72 7.55 -6.67 -7.16
C ARG A 72 8.73 -6.33 -6.27
N VAL A 73 8.61 -6.57 -4.97
CA VAL A 73 9.62 -6.20 -3.99
C VAL A 73 9.79 -7.30 -2.95
N ARG A 74 11.04 -7.58 -2.57
CA ARG A 74 11.32 -8.37 -1.38
C ARG A 74 11.41 -7.44 -0.17
N ILE A 75 11.03 -7.92 1.00
CA ILE A 75 11.18 -7.13 2.23
C ILE A 75 12.66 -6.78 2.50
N SER A 76 13.59 -7.58 1.97
CA SER A 76 15.03 -7.35 2.05
C SER A 76 15.57 -6.27 1.11
N ASP A 77 14.83 -5.89 0.07
CA ASP A 77 15.30 -4.95 -0.96
C ASP A 77 15.36 -3.52 -0.40
N GLU A 78 16.33 -2.73 -0.88
CA GLU A 78 16.49 -1.34 -0.44
C GLU A 78 15.31 -0.48 -0.85
N GLU A 79 14.71 -0.76 -1.99
CA GLU A 79 13.58 -0.06 -2.59
C GLU A 79 12.26 -0.24 -1.80
N LEU A 80 12.19 -1.17 -0.85
CA LEU A 80 10.97 -1.40 -0.03
C LEU A 80 10.37 -0.09 0.49
N PHE A 81 11.22 0.79 1.01
CA PHE A 81 10.79 2.05 1.62
C PHE A 81 10.32 3.11 0.62
N SER A 82 10.49 2.87 -0.67
CA SER A 82 9.98 3.75 -1.74
C SER A 82 8.51 3.48 -2.05
N TYR A 83 7.95 2.37 -1.57
CA TYR A 83 6.59 1.94 -1.86
C TYR A 83 5.72 2.01 -0.59
N PRO A 84 4.87 3.03 -0.45
CA PRO A 84 4.05 3.17 0.77
C PRO A 84 3.00 2.08 0.94
N TYR A 85 2.59 1.42 -0.14
CA TYR A 85 1.55 0.40 -0.15
C TYR A 85 2.11 -0.95 -0.61
N LEU A 86 2.13 -1.90 0.31
CA LEU A 86 2.52 -3.28 0.07
C LEU A 86 1.28 -4.17 -0.04
N TYR A 87 1.31 -5.12 -0.97
CA TYR A 87 0.29 -6.16 -1.12
C TYR A 87 0.92 -7.54 -0.98
N LEU A 88 0.32 -8.38 -0.15
CA LEU A 88 0.76 -9.74 0.09
C LEU A 88 -0.44 -10.68 -0.09
N THR A 89 -0.29 -11.66 -0.94
CA THR A 89 -1.29 -12.70 -1.18
C THR A 89 -0.61 -14.02 -1.49
N GLY A 90 -1.36 -15.09 -1.63
CA GLY A 90 -0.92 -16.41 -2.08
C GLY A 90 -1.46 -17.55 -1.22
N HIS A 91 -1.30 -18.75 -1.75
CA HIS A 91 -1.65 -19.99 -1.04
C HIS A 91 -0.44 -20.48 -0.24
N GLY A 92 -0.70 -21.08 0.92
CA GLY A 92 0.30 -21.83 1.67
C GLY A 92 1.12 -21.01 2.64
N ASN A 93 2.42 -21.29 2.72
CA ASN A 93 3.20 -20.87 3.86
C ASN A 93 4.01 -19.59 3.58
N VAL A 94 3.89 -18.63 4.50
CA VAL A 94 4.66 -17.38 4.51
C VAL A 94 5.76 -17.50 5.56
N ILE A 95 6.99 -17.09 5.21
CA ILE A 95 8.13 -17.05 6.14
C ILE A 95 8.88 -15.73 5.95
N PHE A 96 9.14 -15.03 7.06
CA PHE A 96 10.04 -13.88 7.12
C PHE A 96 11.29 -14.21 7.92
N THR A 97 12.45 -13.85 7.39
CA THR A 97 13.71 -13.91 8.13
C THR A 97 13.71 -12.88 9.27
N PRO A 98 14.56 -13.03 10.31
CA PRO A 98 14.66 -12.03 11.38
C PRO A 98 14.96 -10.61 10.87
N LYS A 99 15.74 -10.49 9.80
CA LYS A 99 16.04 -9.19 9.17
C LYS A 99 14.81 -8.60 8.50
N GLU A 100 14.03 -9.39 7.79
CA GLU A 100 12.78 -8.96 7.13
C GLU A 100 11.72 -8.55 8.16
N VAL A 101 11.60 -9.26 9.28
CA VAL A 101 10.72 -8.88 10.38
C VAL A 101 11.03 -7.46 10.88
N ILE A 102 12.30 -7.14 11.10
CA ILE A 102 12.72 -5.81 11.55
C ILE A 102 12.42 -4.75 10.47
N ARG A 103 12.75 -5.04 9.21
CA ARG A 103 12.55 -4.09 8.11
C ARG A 103 11.08 -3.82 7.83
N LEU A 104 10.23 -4.86 7.83
CA LEU A 104 8.80 -4.71 7.64
C LEU A 104 8.19 -3.88 8.76
N ARG A 105 8.58 -4.13 10.02
CA ARG A 105 8.16 -3.30 11.16
C ARG A 105 8.54 -1.84 10.93
N GLN A 106 9.80 -1.57 10.61
CA GLN A 106 10.28 -0.20 10.33
C GLN A 106 9.50 0.46 9.21
N HIS A 107 9.19 -0.28 8.14
CA HIS A 107 8.39 0.24 7.04
C HIS A 107 6.99 0.65 7.51
N LEU A 108 6.32 -0.22 8.25
CA LEU A 108 4.96 0.00 8.72
C LEU A 108 4.87 1.11 9.79
N GLU A 109 5.83 1.19 10.71
CA GLU A 109 5.91 2.25 11.72
C GLU A 109 6.20 3.64 11.10
N ASN A 110 6.91 3.69 9.96
CA ASN A 110 7.29 4.94 9.29
C ASN A 110 6.34 5.36 8.14
N GLY A 111 5.08 4.98 8.19
CA GLY A 111 4.06 5.45 7.24
C GLY A 111 3.69 4.43 6.17
N GLY A 112 4.35 3.28 6.12
CA GLY A 112 3.97 2.19 5.21
C GLY A 112 2.65 1.52 5.61
N PHE A 113 2.07 0.82 4.65
CA PHE A 113 0.82 0.08 4.79
C PHE A 113 0.95 -1.29 4.13
N LEU A 114 0.47 -2.33 4.79
CA LEU A 114 0.41 -3.68 4.25
C LEU A 114 -1.04 -4.14 4.11
N HIS A 115 -1.47 -4.44 2.89
CA HIS A 115 -2.69 -5.19 2.63
C HIS A 115 -2.32 -6.66 2.40
N ALA A 116 -2.75 -7.53 3.28
CA ALA A 116 -2.69 -8.97 3.10
C ALA A 116 -4.07 -9.48 2.69
N ASP A 117 -4.14 -10.21 1.60
CA ASP A 117 -5.38 -10.80 1.10
C ASP A 117 -5.31 -12.33 1.21
N ASP A 118 -6.34 -12.92 1.80
CA ASP A 118 -6.36 -14.34 2.10
C ASP A 118 -6.76 -15.15 0.87
N ASN A 119 -5.75 -15.74 0.27
CA ASN A 119 -5.90 -16.77 -0.74
C ASN A 119 -5.70 -18.14 -0.07
N TYR A 120 -6.69 -18.81 0.27
CA TYR A 120 -6.78 -20.09 0.99
C TYR A 120 -5.45 -20.70 1.49
N GLY A 121 -5.33 -20.87 2.81
CA GLY A 121 -4.25 -21.64 3.46
C GLY A 121 -3.07 -20.82 3.98
N MET A 122 -3.03 -19.50 3.77
CA MET A 122 -1.96 -18.67 4.32
C MET A 122 -2.22 -18.17 5.76
N ASP A 123 -3.46 -18.17 6.25
CA ASP A 123 -3.87 -17.55 7.51
C ASP A 123 -2.95 -17.88 8.69
N LYS A 124 -2.74 -19.17 8.94
CA LYS A 124 -1.91 -19.62 10.08
C LYS A 124 -0.48 -19.10 9.99
N SER A 125 0.10 -19.12 8.81
CA SER A 125 1.48 -18.69 8.60
C SER A 125 1.59 -17.17 8.62
N PHE A 126 0.67 -16.47 8.00
CA PHE A 126 0.65 -15.01 8.00
C PHE A 126 0.52 -14.44 9.42
N ARG A 127 -0.43 -14.93 10.23
CA ARG A 127 -0.56 -14.51 11.65
C ARG A 127 0.69 -14.81 12.46
N ARG A 128 1.34 -15.98 12.25
CA ARG A 128 2.60 -16.32 12.89
C ARG A 128 3.70 -15.31 12.53
N GLU A 129 3.82 -14.93 11.27
CA GLU A 129 4.83 -13.97 10.85
C GLU A 129 4.50 -12.55 11.37
N MET A 130 3.24 -12.14 11.34
CA MET A 130 2.85 -10.85 11.88
C MET A 130 3.04 -10.74 13.38
N SER A 131 2.89 -11.83 14.16
CA SER A 131 3.21 -11.84 15.59
C SER A 131 4.71 -11.65 15.88
N LYS A 132 5.60 -11.93 14.91
CA LYS A 132 7.02 -11.59 15.02
C LYS A 132 7.26 -10.10 14.70
N VAL A 133 6.52 -9.57 13.71
CA VAL A 133 6.60 -8.15 13.34
C VAL A 133 6.08 -7.28 14.48
N PHE A 134 4.94 -7.60 15.05
CA PHE A 134 4.31 -6.88 16.16
C PHE A 134 3.96 -7.82 17.33
N PRO A 135 4.93 -8.16 18.21
CA PRO A 135 4.72 -9.16 19.27
C PRO A 135 3.69 -8.77 20.32
N SER A 136 3.42 -7.47 20.48
CA SER A 136 2.49 -6.92 21.49
C SER A 136 1.14 -6.48 20.91
N LYS A 137 0.86 -6.77 19.62
CA LYS A 137 -0.37 -6.34 18.96
C LYS A 137 -1.17 -7.54 18.49
N ASP A 138 -2.48 -7.48 18.68
CA ASP A 138 -3.43 -8.44 18.16
C ASP A 138 -4.25 -7.85 17.01
N PHE A 139 -4.66 -8.69 16.07
CA PHE A 139 -5.59 -8.30 15.03
C PHE A 139 -6.95 -7.93 15.62
N VAL A 140 -7.45 -6.75 15.26
CA VAL A 140 -8.76 -6.24 15.64
C VAL A 140 -9.67 -6.28 14.42
N GLU A 141 -10.84 -6.86 14.55
CA GLU A 141 -11.83 -6.86 13.47
C GLU A 141 -12.46 -5.46 13.34
N LEU A 142 -12.44 -4.93 12.12
CA LEU A 142 -13.08 -3.66 11.80
C LEU A 142 -14.60 -3.86 11.68
N PRO A 143 -15.40 -3.10 12.45
CA PRO A 143 -16.85 -3.23 12.37
C PRO A 143 -17.39 -2.72 11.02
N PRO A 144 -18.54 -3.22 10.52
CA PRO A 144 -19.08 -2.82 9.21
C PRO A 144 -19.35 -1.32 9.04
N ASN A 145 -19.44 -0.57 10.15
CA ASN A 145 -19.57 0.88 10.14
C ASN A 145 -18.24 1.63 10.13
N HIS A 146 -17.09 0.94 10.09
CA HIS A 146 -15.79 1.57 10.00
C HIS A 146 -15.66 2.40 8.71
N GLY A 147 -14.93 3.53 8.78
CA GLY A 147 -14.76 4.46 7.67
C GLY A 147 -14.20 3.84 6.39
N ILE A 148 -13.32 2.84 6.50
CA ILE A 148 -12.70 2.15 5.36
C ILE A 148 -13.73 1.54 4.40
N PHE A 149 -14.93 1.16 4.87
CA PHE A 149 -15.97 0.61 4.04
C PHE A 149 -16.81 1.67 3.31
N ARG A 150 -16.51 2.96 3.49
CA ARG A 150 -17.31 4.05 2.90
C ARG A 150 -16.54 5.34 2.62
N ASN A 151 -15.21 5.28 2.66
CA ASN A 151 -14.36 6.45 2.40
C ASN A 151 -14.36 6.90 0.93
N HIS A 152 -14.62 6.00 -0.01
CA HIS A 152 -14.78 6.31 -1.44
C HIS A 152 -16.05 5.66 -2.01
N PHE A 153 -16.15 4.33 -1.96
CA PHE A 153 -17.37 3.59 -2.30
C PHE A 153 -18.12 3.18 -1.02
N ASN A 154 -19.45 3.15 -1.08
CA ASN A 154 -20.27 2.74 0.06
C ASN A 154 -20.50 1.22 0.05
N LEU A 155 -19.74 0.52 0.86
CA LEU A 155 -19.84 -0.92 1.12
C LEU A 155 -20.42 -1.15 2.52
N SER A 156 -21.67 -0.75 2.73
CA SER A 156 -22.35 -0.75 4.05
C SER A 156 -22.49 -2.15 4.67
N ALA A 157 -22.37 -3.21 3.87
CA ALA A 157 -22.35 -4.60 4.36
C ALA A 157 -20.98 -5.03 4.92
N GLY A 158 -19.95 -4.17 4.82
CA GLY A 158 -18.57 -4.49 5.22
C GLY A 158 -17.78 -5.19 4.12
N LEU A 159 -16.82 -6.04 4.52
CA LEU A 159 -15.95 -6.76 3.59
C LEU A 159 -16.76 -7.77 2.74
N PRO A 160 -16.69 -7.73 1.40
CA PRO A 160 -17.37 -8.69 0.56
C PRO A 160 -16.70 -10.08 0.60
N LYS A 161 -17.49 -11.14 0.46
CA LYS A 161 -17.02 -12.51 0.22
C LYS A 161 -16.97 -12.76 -1.27
N ILE A 162 -15.80 -12.97 -1.83
CA ILE A 162 -15.62 -13.17 -3.26
C ILE A 162 -15.55 -14.66 -3.58
N HIS A 163 -14.67 -15.39 -2.91
CA HIS A 163 -14.52 -16.83 -3.10
C HIS A 163 -14.78 -17.61 -1.80
N GLU A 164 -15.14 -18.88 -1.91
CA GLU A 164 -15.37 -19.74 -0.75
C GLU A 164 -14.09 -20.52 -0.42
N HIS A 165 -13.62 -20.38 0.81
CA HIS A 165 -12.47 -21.13 1.33
C HIS A 165 -12.93 -22.17 2.35
N SER A 166 -12.96 -21.79 3.63
CA SER A 166 -13.31 -22.71 4.71
C SER A 166 -14.76 -22.56 5.20
N GLY A 167 -15.59 -21.78 4.49
CA GLY A 167 -16.98 -21.52 4.83
C GLY A 167 -17.18 -20.53 5.97
N GLN A 168 -16.12 -19.82 6.37
CA GLN A 168 -16.24 -18.74 7.34
C GLN A 168 -16.68 -17.43 6.67
N ARG A 169 -17.23 -16.51 7.47
CA ARG A 169 -17.56 -15.18 6.98
C ARG A 169 -16.28 -14.35 6.71
N PRO A 170 -16.33 -13.41 5.77
CA PRO A 170 -15.21 -12.50 5.56
C PRO A 170 -15.01 -11.58 6.76
N GLN A 171 -13.75 -11.28 7.09
CA GLN A 171 -13.35 -10.41 8.20
C GLN A 171 -12.25 -9.45 7.74
N ALA A 172 -12.46 -8.18 7.92
CA ALA A 172 -11.41 -7.18 7.78
C ALA A 172 -10.68 -7.04 9.12
N LEU A 173 -9.48 -7.59 9.21
CA LEU A 173 -8.68 -7.63 10.42
C LEU A 173 -7.56 -6.60 10.32
N ALA A 174 -7.38 -5.76 11.32
CA ALA A 174 -6.39 -4.68 11.29
C ALA A 174 -5.37 -4.79 12.43
N LEU A 175 -4.12 -4.41 12.16
CA LEU A 175 -3.14 -4.04 13.18
C LEU A 175 -2.97 -2.52 13.16
N PHE A 176 -2.87 -1.95 14.34
CA PHE A 176 -2.76 -0.52 14.53
C PHE A 176 -1.39 -0.13 15.09
N GLU A 177 -0.82 0.96 14.58
CA GLU A 177 0.23 1.72 15.24
C GLU A 177 -0.39 3.05 15.65
N ASP A 178 -0.47 3.29 16.95
CA ASP A 178 -1.32 4.33 17.53
C ASP A 178 -2.77 4.21 17.00
N GLU A 179 -3.27 5.22 16.33
CA GLU A 179 -4.62 5.22 15.74
C GLU A 179 -4.63 4.85 14.24
N ARG A 180 -3.44 4.64 13.64
CA ARG A 180 -3.30 4.35 12.20
C ARG A 180 -3.35 2.85 11.94
N ILE A 181 -4.16 2.42 10.98
CA ILE A 181 -4.09 1.05 10.45
C ILE A 181 -2.79 0.92 9.68
N VAL A 182 -1.92 -0.01 10.10
CA VAL A 182 -0.66 -0.31 9.40
C VAL A 182 -0.72 -1.60 8.61
N VAL A 183 -1.61 -2.52 9.02
CA VAL A 183 -1.89 -3.76 8.30
C VAL A 183 -3.39 -3.94 8.24
N ILE A 184 -3.90 -4.26 7.06
CA ILE A 184 -5.24 -4.83 6.88
C ILE A 184 -5.11 -6.23 6.31
N TYR A 185 -5.85 -7.17 6.90
CA TYR A 185 -5.93 -8.55 6.45
C TYR A 185 -7.38 -8.88 6.09
N THR A 186 -7.61 -9.13 4.81
CA THR A 186 -8.94 -9.44 4.26
C THR A 186 -9.21 -10.93 4.30
N PHE A 187 -9.32 -11.46 5.54
CA PHE A 187 -9.47 -12.87 5.85
C PHE A 187 -10.77 -13.44 5.27
N GLU A 188 -10.69 -14.60 4.62
CA GLU A 188 -11.83 -15.32 4.01
C GLU A 188 -12.60 -14.50 2.95
N SER A 189 -11.96 -13.49 2.35
CA SER A 189 -12.58 -12.64 1.33
C SER A 189 -12.17 -13.00 -0.09
N ASP A 190 -10.86 -13.13 -0.31
CA ASP A 190 -10.24 -13.39 -1.60
C ASP A 190 -10.56 -12.28 -2.63
N LEU A 191 -10.17 -11.06 -2.26
CA LEU A 191 -10.37 -9.91 -3.13
C LEU A 191 -9.59 -10.04 -4.44
N GLY A 192 -8.41 -10.66 -4.39
CA GLY A 192 -7.54 -10.92 -5.53
C GLY A 192 -8.25 -11.63 -6.67
N ASP A 193 -8.99 -12.68 -6.38
CA ASP A 193 -9.81 -13.44 -7.35
C ASP A 193 -10.88 -12.55 -8.01
N GLY A 194 -11.41 -11.59 -7.25
CA GLY A 194 -12.39 -10.63 -7.76
C GLY A 194 -11.78 -9.56 -8.64
N TRP A 195 -10.47 -9.31 -8.53
CA TRP A 195 -9.75 -8.35 -9.39
C TRP A 195 -9.22 -8.99 -10.66
N GLU A 196 -9.06 -10.33 -10.69
CA GLU A 196 -8.61 -11.06 -11.88
C GLU A 196 -9.50 -10.78 -13.11
N ASN A 197 -9.00 -11.12 -14.29
CA ASN A 197 -9.80 -11.10 -15.51
C ASN A 197 -11.06 -11.97 -15.36
N ALA A 198 -12.17 -11.55 -15.96
CA ALA A 198 -13.48 -12.16 -15.75
C ALA A 198 -13.51 -13.68 -16.04
N GLU A 199 -12.73 -14.10 -17.04
CA GLU A 199 -12.64 -15.50 -17.50
C GLU A 199 -11.84 -16.42 -16.58
N VAL A 200 -11.05 -15.88 -15.61
CA VAL A 200 -10.20 -16.70 -14.76
C VAL A 200 -11.03 -17.48 -13.75
N HIS A 201 -11.81 -16.80 -12.95
CA HIS A 201 -12.63 -17.42 -11.90
C HIS A 201 -14.11 -17.45 -12.25
N ASN A 202 -14.52 -16.84 -13.36
CA ASN A 202 -15.93 -16.69 -13.78
C ASN A 202 -16.81 -16.11 -12.68
N ASN A 203 -16.26 -15.22 -11.85
CA ASN A 203 -16.99 -14.51 -10.83
C ASN A 203 -18.08 -13.61 -11.46
N PRO A 204 -19.30 -13.55 -10.90
CA PRO A 204 -20.32 -12.61 -11.35
C PRO A 204 -19.82 -11.16 -11.34
N ASP A 205 -20.22 -10.36 -12.32
CA ASP A 205 -19.79 -8.96 -12.46
C ASP A 205 -20.02 -8.14 -11.19
N GLU A 206 -21.13 -8.39 -10.49
CA GLU A 206 -21.44 -7.70 -9.23
C GLU A 206 -20.42 -8.06 -8.13
N LYS A 207 -19.95 -9.31 -8.03
CA LYS A 207 -18.91 -9.69 -7.08
C LYS A 207 -17.58 -9.04 -7.44
N ARG A 208 -17.19 -9.07 -8.72
CA ARG A 208 -15.97 -8.43 -9.21
C ARG A 208 -15.98 -6.92 -8.93
N LYS A 209 -17.12 -6.26 -9.17
CA LYS A 209 -17.31 -4.85 -8.87
C LYS A 209 -17.13 -4.56 -7.38
N LEU A 210 -17.71 -5.35 -6.49
CA LEU A 210 -17.56 -5.20 -5.04
C LEU A 210 -16.09 -5.38 -4.61
N ALA A 211 -15.38 -6.36 -5.18
CA ALA A 211 -13.96 -6.56 -4.91
C ALA A 211 -13.12 -5.34 -5.32
N LEU A 212 -13.29 -4.83 -6.54
CA LEU A 212 -12.59 -3.65 -7.05
C LEU A 212 -12.89 -2.39 -6.23
N GLN A 213 -14.16 -2.20 -5.83
CA GLN A 213 -14.57 -1.11 -4.96
C GLN A 213 -13.93 -1.22 -3.57
N MET A 214 -13.86 -2.42 -2.99
CA MET A 214 -13.22 -2.63 -1.69
C MET A 214 -11.70 -2.39 -1.78
N GLY A 215 -11.03 -2.92 -2.80
CA GLY A 215 -9.61 -2.65 -3.03
C GLY A 215 -9.32 -1.15 -3.17
N THR A 216 -10.18 -0.42 -3.91
CA THR A 216 -10.08 1.04 -4.03
C THR A 216 -10.23 1.72 -2.67
N ASN A 217 -11.21 1.32 -1.87
CA ASN A 217 -11.41 1.87 -0.52
C ASN A 217 -10.18 1.66 0.36
N ILE A 218 -9.56 0.46 0.33
CA ILE A 218 -8.35 0.17 1.10
C ILE A 218 -7.20 1.07 0.66
N VAL A 219 -6.98 1.22 -0.66
CA VAL A 219 -5.92 2.09 -1.18
C VAL A 219 -6.16 3.56 -0.81
N VAL A 220 -7.38 4.07 -1.00
CA VAL A 220 -7.72 5.45 -0.61
C VAL A 220 -7.53 5.65 0.90
N TRP A 221 -7.93 4.68 1.73
CA TRP A 221 -7.70 4.73 3.18
C TRP A 221 -6.22 4.85 3.51
N ALA A 222 -5.40 3.97 2.96
CA ALA A 222 -3.96 3.94 3.19
C ALA A 222 -3.24 5.24 2.80
N LEU A 223 -3.75 5.95 1.79
CA LEU A 223 -3.15 7.20 1.31
C LEU A 223 -3.65 8.44 2.05
N THR A 224 -4.70 8.33 2.86
CA THR A 224 -5.34 9.50 3.49
C THR A 224 -5.40 9.45 5.01
N HIS A 225 -5.03 8.34 5.63
CA HIS A 225 -5.04 8.11 7.08
C HIS A 225 -3.73 7.47 7.54
#